data_53d1d2514005cbb6ba6f9f1cf342483e
#
_entry.id   53d1d2514005cbb6ba6f9f1cf342483e
#
_cell.length_a   1.000
_cell.length_b   1.000
_cell.length_c   1.000
_cell.angle_alpha   90.00
_cell.angle_beta   90.00
_cell.angle_gamma   90.00
#
_symmetry.space_group_name_H-M   'P 1'
#
loop_
_entity.id
_entity.type
_entity.pdbx_description
1 polymer ?
#
loop_
_entity_poly.entity_id
_entity_poly.type
_entity_poly.pdbx_seq_one_letter_code
_entity_poly.pdbx_strand_id
1 'polypeptide(L)'
;MPKVQADGLPLPQRYGAILTIVIGISMAILDGAIANVALPTIATDLHATPASSIWVVNAYQIAIVISLLSFSFLGDMFGYRRIYKCGLVVFLLSSLFCALSDSLQMLTLARVIQGFGGAALMSVNTALIRLIYPQRFLGRGMGINSFIVAVSSAAGPTIAAAILSIASWKWLFLINVPLGIIALLLAMRFLPPNGSRASKPRFDLPSAVMNALTFGLLITALSGFAQGQSLTLIAAELVVMVVVGIFFIRRQLSLPVPLLPVDLLRIPLFSLSICTSVCSFCAQMLAMVSLPFYLQTVLGRSEVETGLLLTPWPLATMVMAPLAGYLIERVHAGLLGALGLFIMAAGLFSLVLLPASPADINIIWPMILCGAGFGLFQSPNNHTIITSAPRERSGGASGMLGTARLLGQSSGAALVALMLNQFGDNGTHVSLMAAAILAVIAACVSGLRITQPRSRA
;
A
#
# COMPACT_ATOMS: atom_id res chain seq x y z
N MET A 1 26.02 29.95 -12.68
CA MET A 1 25.72 29.63 -11.29
C MET A 1 24.70 28.52 -11.27
N PRO A 2 24.92 27.37 -10.64
CA PRO A 2 23.91 26.36 -10.48
C PRO A 2 22.77 26.97 -9.65
N LYS A 3 21.52 26.94 -10.17
CA LYS A 3 20.34 27.33 -9.41
C LYS A 3 20.29 26.44 -8.16
N VAL A 4 20.53 27.03 -7.00
CA VAL A 4 20.28 26.35 -5.72
C VAL A 4 18.83 25.86 -5.78
N GLN A 5 18.66 24.55 -5.85
CA GLN A 5 17.32 23.96 -5.82
C GLN A 5 16.70 24.38 -4.49
N ALA A 6 15.62 25.15 -4.55
CA ALA A 6 14.89 25.58 -3.36
C ALA A 6 14.49 24.35 -2.54
N ASP A 7 14.75 24.36 -1.23
CA ASP A 7 14.40 23.27 -0.34
C ASP A 7 12.88 23.28 -0.07
N GLY A 8 12.13 22.58 -0.93
CA GLY A 8 10.67 22.50 -0.92
C GLY A 8 9.97 23.69 -1.60
N LEU A 9 8.65 23.66 -1.61
CA LEU A 9 7.81 24.71 -2.19
C LEU A 9 7.50 25.83 -1.15
N PRO A 10 7.30 27.09 -1.60
CA PRO A 10 6.82 28.16 -0.73
C PRO A 10 5.41 27.84 -0.20
N LEU A 11 5.07 28.41 0.99
CA LEU A 11 3.84 28.06 1.73
C LEU A 11 2.54 28.09 0.92
N PRO A 12 2.19 29.11 0.14
CA PRO A 12 0.91 29.11 -0.58
C PRO A 12 0.82 27.98 -1.61
N GLN A 13 1.90 27.75 -2.37
CA GLN A 13 1.96 26.71 -3.39
C GLN A 13 2.01 25.31 -2.75
N ARG A 14 2.66 25.17 -1.59
CA ARG A 14 2.76 23.91 -0.84
C ARG A 14 1.41 23.37 -0.46
N TYR A 15 0.49 24.19 0.08
CA TYR A 15 -0.85 23.75 0.45
C TYR A 15 -1.64 23.20 -0.73
N GLY A 16 -1.59 23.88 -1.89
CA GLY A 16 -2.23 23.38 -3.12
C GLY A 16 -1.64 22.08 -3.63
N ALA A 17 -0.30 21.94 -3.54
CA ALA A 17 0.39 20.70 -3.92
C ALA A 17 0.06 19.54 -2.98
N ILE A 18 -0.01 19.79 -1.66
CA ILE A 18 -0.42 18.78 -0.68
C ILE A 18 -1.85 18.35 -0.92
N LEU A 19 -2.79 19.30 -1.10
CA LEU A 19 -4.20 19.01 -1.38
C LEU A 19 -4.34 18.14 -2.64
N THR A 20 -3.56 18.41 -3.67
CA THR A 20 -3.50 17.58 -4.89
C THR A 20 -3.16 16.14 -4.58
N ILE A 21 -2.09 15.93 -3.81
CA ILE A 21 -1.61 14.59 -3.44
C ILE A 21 -2.61 13.89 -2.53
N VAL A 22 -3.19 14.60 -1.58
CA VAL A 22 -4.21 14.06 -0.66
C VAL A 22 -5.41 13.54 -1.45
N ILE A 23 -5.96 14.33 -2.36
CA ILE A 23 -7.10 13.89 -3.18
C ILE A 23 -6.72 12.66 -4.02
N GLY A 24 -5.60 12.69 -4.74
CA GLY A 24 -5.23 11.58 -5.62
C GLY A 24 -4.92 10.26 -4.88
N ILE A 25 -4.22 10.32 -3.73
CA ILE A 25 -3.95 9.11 -2.96
C ILE A 25 -5.23 8.58 -2.27
N SER A 26 -6.09 9.48 -1.78
CA SER A 26 -7.39 9.09 -1.21
C SER A 26 -8.26 8.40 -2.24
N MET A 27 -8.36 8.94 -3.46
CA MET A 27 -9.11 8.31 -4.55
C MET A 27 -8.61 6.89 -4.83
N ALA A 28 -7.30 6.69 -4.99
CA ALA A 28 -6.73 5.38 -5.30
C ALA A 28 -6.95 4.34 -4.17
N ILE A 29 -6.90 4.77 -2.91
CA ILE A 29 -7.09 3.88 -1.75
C ILE A 29 -8.57 3.58 -1.51
N LEU A 30 -9.41 4.63 -1.52
CA LEU A 30 -10.86 4.50 -1.35
C LEU A 30 -11.44 3.58 -2.42
N ASP A 31 -11.07 3.77 -3.67
CA ASP A 31 -11.57 2.98 -4.81
C ASP A 31 -11.29 1.47 -4.63
N GLY A 32 -10.10 1.11 -4.11
CA GLY A 32 -9.78 -0.27 -3.77
C GLY A 32 -10.64 -0.82 -2.63
N ALA A 33 -10.97 -0.01 -1.61
CA ALA A 33 -11.76 -0.43 -0.46
C ALA A 33 -13.27 -0.48 -0.76
N ILE A 34 -13.77 0.51 -1.48
CA ILE A 34 -15.20 0.68 -1.83
C ILE A 34 -15.68 -0.46 -2.73
N ALA A 35 -14.88 -0.88 -3.71
CA ALA A 35 -15.23 -1.94 -4.64
C ALA A 35 -15.50 -3.29 -3.92
N ASN A 36 -14.77 -3.58 -2.85
CA ASN A 36 -14.99 -4.82 -2.07
C ASN A 36 -16.40 -4.91 -1.47
N VAL A 37 -16.92 -3.80 -0.97
CA VAL A 37 -18.25 -3.75 -0.33
C VAL A 37 -19.36 -3.92 -1.38
N ALA A 38 -19.13 -3.44 -2.59
CA ALA A 38 -20.10 -3.49 -3.68
C ALA A 38 -20.14 -4.82 -4.46
N LEU A 39 -19.19 -5.74 -4.22
CA LEU A 39 -19.09 -7.00 -4.98
C LEU A 39 -20.40 -7.79 -5.05
N PRO A 40 -21.16 -8.02 -3.95
CA PRO A 40 -22.42 -8.75 -4.01
C PRO A 40 -23.44 -8.05 -4.91
N THR A 41 -23.58 -6.73 -4.79
CA THR A 41 -24.52 -5.92 -5.60
C THR A 41 -24.12 -5.95 -7.08
N ILE A 42 -22.82 -5.81 -7.40
CA ILE A 42 -22.29 -5.91 -8.76
C ILE A 42 -22.54 -7.30 -9.35
N ALA A 43 -22.32 -8.37 -8.57
CA ALA A 43 -22.56 -9.73 -9.02
C ALA A 43 -24.02 -9.96 -9.39
N THR A 44 -24.95 -9.47 -8.57
CA THR A 44 -26.39 -9.59 -8.82
C THR A 44 -26.81 -8.79 -10.05
N ASP A 45 -26.37 -7.54 -10.17
CA ASP A 45 -26.77 -6.61 -11.24
C ASP A 45 -26.22 -7.03 -12.61
N LEU A 46 -25.00 -7.56 -12.65
CA LEU A 46 -24.36 -8.05 -13.88
C LEU A 46 -24.58 -9.55 -14.15
N HIS A 47 -25.50 -10.21 -13.41
CA HIS A 47 -25.80 -11.65 -13.53
C HIS A 47 -24.54 -12.53 -13.49
N ALA A 48 -23.58 -12.18 -12.63
CA ALA A 48 -22.30 -12.86 -12.48
C ALA A 48 -22.29 -13.75 -11.21
N THR A 49 -21.44 -14.78 -11.22
CA THR A 49 -21.23 -15.58 -10.02
C THR A 49 -20.43 -14.78 -8.98
N PRO A 50 -20.62 -15.02 -7.67
CA PRO A 50 -19.79 -14.39 -6.63
C PRO A 50 -18.29 -14.58 -6.85
N ALA A 51 -17.88 -15.77 -7.28
CA ALA A 51 -16.48 -16.09 -7.57
C ALA A 51 -15.91 -15.26 -8.74
N SER A 52 -16.69 -15.06 -9.82
CA SER A 52 -16.24 -14.25 -10.94
C SER A 52 -16.22 -12.75 -10.64
N SER A 53 -17.09 -12.26 -9.74
CA SER A 53 -17.13 -10.84 -9.37
C SER A 53 -15.85 -10.38 -8.62
N ILE A 54 -15.14 -11.29 -7.95
CA ILE A 54 -13.88 -11.01 -7.27
C ILE A 54 -12.83 -10.44 -8.23
N TRP A 55 -12.91 -10.78 -9.54
CA TRP A 55 -12.01 -10.24 -10.54
C TRP A 55 -12.10 -8.72 -10.68
N VAL A 56 -13.22 -8.08 -10.33
CA VAL A 56 -13.35 -6.62 -10.30
C VAL A 56 -12.31 -5.98 -9.35
N VAL A 57 -12.03 -6.62 -8.23
CA VAL A 57 -11.03 -6.15 -7.26
C VAL A 57 -9.62 -6.64 -7.62
N ASN A 58 -9.49 -7.93 -7.92
CA ASN A 58 -8.18 -8.53 -8.20
C ASN A 58 -7.51 -7.91 -9.42
N ALA A 59 -8.26 -7.63 -10.50
CA ALA A 59 -7.73 -7.01 -11.70
C ALA A 59 -7.09 -5.63 -11.42
N TYR A 60 -7.75 -4.81 -10.61
CA TYR A 60 -7.23 -3.52 -10.17
C TYR A 60 -5.93 -3.67 -9.35
N GLN A 61 -5.93 -4.57 -8.37
CA GLN A 61 -4.76 -4.78 -7.50
C GLN A 61 -3.57 -5.35 -8.27
N ILE A 62 -3.80 -6.34 -9.14
CA ILE A 62 -2.75 -6.93 -9.99
C ILE A 62 -2.15 -5.85 -10.88
N ALA A 63 -2.99 -5.05 -11.55
CA ALA A 63 -2.53 -3.97 -12.42
C ALA A 63 -1.65 -2.95 -11.66
N ILE A 64 -2.02 -2.60 -10.42
CA ILE A 64 -1.18 -1.74 -9.57
C ILE A 64 0.18 -2.39 -9.33
N VAL A 65 0.20 -3.62 -8.84
CA VAL A 65 1.44 -4.28 -8.41
C VAL A 65 2.42 -4.45 -9.57
N ILE A 66 1.95 -4.96 -10.70
CA ILE A 66 2.80 -5.23 -11.87
C ILE A 66 3.36 -3.96 -12.51
N SER A 67 2.72 -2.82 -12.34
CA SER A 67 3.08 -1.57 -13.00
C SER A 67 3.72 -0.51 -12.08
N LEU A 68 3.63 -0.68 -10.76
CA LEU A 68 4.07 0.32 -9.79
C LEU A 68 5.55 0.71 -9.97
N LEU A 69 6.46 -0.27 -10.11
CA LEU A 69 7.89 -0.01 -10.33
C LEU A 69 8.14 0.62 -11.69
N SER A 70 7.41 0.19 -12.72
CA SER A 70 7.52 0.76 -14.06
C SER A 70 7.13 2.25 -14.07
N PHE A 71 6.03 2.63 -13.44
CA PHE A 71 5.63 4.04 -13.33
C PHE A 71 6.56 4.85 -12.43
N SER A 72 7.12 4.24 -11.40
CA SER A 72 8.15 4.85 -10.58
C SER A 72 9.38 5.23 -11.40
N PHE A 73 9.88 4.29 -12.23
CA PHE A 73 11.00 4.51 -13.13
C PHE A 73 10.67 5.57 -14.22
N LEU A 74 9.47 5.50 -14.79
CA LEU A 74 8.98 6.52 -15.72
C LEU A 74 8.88 7.90 -15.06
N GLY A 75 8.55 7.95 -13.75
CA GLY A 75 8.59 9.17 -12.94
C GLY A 75 9.98 9.74 -12.82
N ASP A 76 10.99 8.88 -12.61
CA ASP A 76 12.40 9.26 -12.64
C ASP A 76 12.85 9.75 -14.01
N MET A 77 12.32 9.19 -15.08
CA MET A 77 12.70 9.48 -16.46
C MET A 77 12.04 10.75 -17.03
N PHE A 78 10.71 10.84 -16.88
CA PHE A 78 9.88 11.88 -17.49
C PHE A 78 9.44 12.98 -16.53
N GLY A 79 9.68 12.79 -15.22
CA GLY A 79 9.30 13.70 -14.14
C GLY A 79 7.98 13.31 -13.46
N TYR A 80 7.97 13.39 -12.14
CA TYR A 80 6.88 12.94 -11.28
C TYR A 80 5.56 13.67 -11.53
N ARG A 81 5.61 14.99 -11.78
CA ARG A 81 4.42 15.80 -12.13
C ARG A 81 3.73 15.28 -13.39
N ARG A 82 4.53 14.87 -14.41
CA ARG A 82 3.98 14.39 -15.68
C ARG A 82 3.30 13.03 -15.48
N ILE A 83 3.97 12.10 -14.81
CA ILE A 83 3.42 10.76 -14.52
C ILE A 83 2.18 10.87 -13.63
N TYR A 84 2.20 11.71 -12.61
CA TYR A 84 1.04 11.95 -11.75
C TYR A 84 -0.19 12.46 -12.53
N LYS A 85 0.00 13.45 -13.41
CA LYS A 85 -1.09 13.98 -14.25
C LYS A 85 -1.63 12.95 -15.24
N CYS A 86 -0.76 12.20 -15.90
CA CYS A 86 -1.18 11.09 -16.77
C CYS A 86 -1.95 10.03 -15.97
N GLY A 87 -1.47 9.68 -14.78
CA GLY A 87 -2.15 8.77 -13.87
C GLY A 87 -3.55 9.24 -13.50
N LEU A 88 -3.71 10.53 -13.15
CA LEU A 88 -5.02 11.12 -12.88
C LEU A 88 -5.97 11.02 -14.08
N VAL A 89 -5.49 11.34 -15.29
CA VAL A 89 -6.32 11.27 -16.52
C VAL A 89 -6.75 9.82 -16.78
N VAL A 90 -5.82 8.86 -16.72
CA VAL A 90 -6.14 7.44 -16.91
C VAL A 90 -7.13 6.96 -15.85
N PHE A 91 -6.90 7.30 -14.57
CA PHE A 91 -7.77 6.92 -13.46
C PHE A 91 -9.20 7.49 -13.62
N LEU A 92 -9.29 8.74 -14.06
CA LEU A 92 -10.54 9.46 -14.30
C LEU A 92 -11.35 8.81 -15.45
N LEU A 93 -10.72 8.61 -16.61
CA LEU A 93 -11.36 8.02 -17.77
C LEU A 93 -11.79 6.58 -17.51
N SER A 94 -10.96 5.79 -16.84
CA SER A 94 -11.29 4.42 -16.46
C SER A 94 -12.39 4.34 -15.41
N SER A 95 -12.44 5.30 -14.46
CA SER A 95 -13.56 5.40 -13.50
C SER A 95 -14.90 5.64 -14.21
N LEU A 96 -14.89 6.54 -15.19
CA LEU A 96 -16.07 6.74 -16.04
C LEU A 96 -16.42 5.46 -16.82
N PHE A 97 -15.41 4.76 -17.35
CA PHE A 97 -15.60 3.50 -18.04
C PHE A 97 -16.15 2.40 -17.11
N CYS A 98 -15.69 2.31 -15.86
CA CYS A 98 -16.30 1.43 -14.85
C CYS A 98 -17.77 1.75 -14.60
N ALA A 99 -18.13 3.04 -14.47
CA ALA A 99 -19.52 3.46 -14.25
C ALA A 99 -20.43 3.16 -15.44
N LEU A 100 -19.92 3.14 -16.67
CA LEU A 100 -20.64 2.84 -17.89
C LEU A 100 -20.65 1.35 -18.24
N SER A 101 -20.02 0.50 -17.45
CA SER A 101 -19.94 -0.93 -17.75
C SER A 101 -21.28 -1.65 -17.52
N ASP A 102 -21.66 -2.45 -18.50
CA ASP A 102 -22.89 -3.26 -18.50
C ASP A 102 -22.61 -4.78 -18.52
N SER A 103 -21.34 -5.17 -18.40
CA SER A 103 -20.91 -6.56 -18.25
C SER A 103 -19.71 -6.69 -17.32
N LEU A 104 -19.55 -7.86 -16.70
CA LEU A 104 -18.44 -8.15 -15.82
C LEU A 104 -17.07 -8.03 -16.53
N GLN A 105 -17.00 -8.49 -17.80
CA GLN A 105 -15.77 -8.41 -18.59
C GLN A 105 -15.38 -6.96 -18.86
N MET A 106 -16.34 -6.11 -19.25
CA MET A 106 -16.11 -4.69 -19.49
C MET A 106 -15.66 -3.99 -18.21
N LEU A 107 -16.33 -4.27 -17.07
CA LEU A 107 -15.94 -3.73 -15.76
C LEU A 107 -14.54 -4.18 -15.37
N THR A 108 -14.22 -5.46 -15.51
CA THR A 108 -12.89 -6.01 -15.20
C THR A 108 -11.80 -5.35 -16.05
N LEU A 109 -12.02 -5.17 -17.36
CA LEU A 109 -11.08 -4.46 -18.23
C LEU A 109 -10.89 -3.00 -17.81
N ALA A 110 -11.99 -2.31 -17.49
CA ALA A 110 -11.94 -0.94 -16.99
C ALA A 110 -11.14 -0.86 -15.68
N ARG A 111 -11.27 -1.86 -14.78
CA ARG A 111 -10.51 -1.98 -13.53
C ARG A 111 -9.02 -2.21 -13.76
N VAL A 112 -8.62 -2.98 -14.79
CA VAL A 112 -7.20 -3.10 -15.17
C VAL A 112 -6.64 -1.74 -15.55
N ILE A 113 -7.34 -0.99 -16.42
CA ILE A 113 -6.91 0.34 -16.88
C ILE A 113 -6.85 1.32 -15.69
N GLN A 114 -7.84 1.27 -14.79
CA GLN A 114 -7.89 2.09 -13.59
C GLN A 114 -6.73 1.76 -12.64
N GLY A 115 -6.35 0.48 -12.53
CA GLY A 115 -5.20 0.02 -11.76
C GLY A 115 -3.88 0.64 -12.27
N PHE A 116 -3.68 0.76 -13.58
CA PHE A 116 -2.53 1.49 -14.13
C PHE A 116 -2.54 2.98 -13.74
N GLY A 117 -3.71 3.63 -13.76
CA GLY A 117 -3.87 5.00 -13.25
C GLY A 117 -3.51 5.11 -11.77
N GLY A 118 -4.04 4.22 -10.94
CA GLY A 118 -3.75 4.13 -9.51
C GLY A 118 -2.26 3.87 -9.22
N ALA A 119 -1.63 2.96 -9.97
CA ALA A 119 -0.20 2.69 -9.87
C ALA A 119 0.65 3.94 -10.18
N ALA A 120 0.30 4.69 -11.23
CA ALA A 120 0.99 5.93 -11.57
C ALA A 120 0.87 6.98 -10.46
N LEU A 121 -0.29 7.11 -9.81
CA LEU A 121 -0.48 8.00 -8.67
C LEU A 121 0.35 7.56 -7.45
N MET A 122 0.24 6.28 -7.08
CA MET A 122 0.89 5.73 -5.88
C MET A 122 2.41 5.69 -6.01
N SER A 123 2.94 5.35 -7.19
CA SER A 123 4.37 5.18 -7.43
C SER A 123 5.18 6.45 -7.22
N VAL A 124 4.64 7.60 -7.59
CA VAL A 124 5.34 8.91 -7.50
C VAL A 124 4.89 9.75 -6.29
N ASN A 125 3.89 9.30 -5.53
CA ASN A 125 3.31 10.03 -4.41
C ASN A 125 4.37 10.48 -3.39
N THR A 126 5.14 9.52 -2.88
CA THR A 126 6.15 9.78 -1.84
C THR A 126 7.33 10.62 -2.38
N ALA A 127 7.68 10.42 -3.66
CA ALA A 127 8.70 11.23 -4.33
C ALA A 127 8.24 12.71 -4.49
N LEU A 128 6.96 12.93 -4.79
CA LEU A 128 6.37 14.28 -4.83
C LEU A 128 6.36 14.92 -3.45
N ILE A 129 6.04 14.20 -2.39
CA ILE A 129 6.10 14.70 -1.00
C ILE A 129 7.52 15.21 -0.69
N ARG A 130 8.56 14.46 -1.08
CA ARG A 130 9.96 14.88 -0.91
C ARG A 130 10.30 16.18 -1.65
N LEU A 131 9.68 16.46 -2.80
CA LEU A 131 9.88 17.71 -3.54
C LEU A 131 9.07 18.88 -2.99
N ILE A 132 7.93 18.61 -2.38
CA ILE A 132 6.99 19.61 -1.86
C ILE A 132 7.45 20.14 -0.50
N TYR A 133 7.88 19.24 0.39
CA TYR A 133 8.30 19.60 1.74
C TYR A 133 9.78 19.97 1.80
N PRO A 134 10.16 21.04 2.57
CA PRO A 134 11.53 21.22 2.98
C PRO A 134 12.03 20.02 3.77
N GLN A 135 13.31 19.73 3.69
CA GLN A 135 13.91 18.55 4.32
C GLN A 135 13.62 18.48 5.82
N ARG A 136 13.66 19.63 6.52
CA ARG A 136 13.36 19.75 7.95
C ARG A 136 11.93 19.36 8.32
N PHE A 137 10.97 19.43 7.39
CA PHE A 137 9.54 19.12 7.62
C PHE A 137 9.08 17.88 6.88
N LEU A 138 9.99 17.14 6.26
CA LEU A 138 9.65 15.93 5.50
C LEU A 138 8.97 14.86 6.36
N GLY A 139 9.41 14.72 7.62
CA GLY A 139 8.76 13.81 8.59
C GLY A 139 7.27 14.11 8.78
N ARG A 140 6.90 15.40 8.90
CA ARG A 140 5.49 15.82 8.98
C ARG A 140 4.74 15.49 7.70
N GLY A 141 5.36 15.70 6.53
CA GLY A 141 4.77 15.33 5.24
C GLY A 141 4.47 13.84 5.14
N MET A 142 5.39 12.99 5.60
CA MET A 142 5.18 11.53 5.66
C MET A 142 4.11 11.13 6.67
N GLY A 143 4.04 11.81 7.83
CA GLY A 143 2.99 11.61 8.83
C GLY A 143 1.60 11.95 8.30
N ILE A 144 1.46 13.10 7.62
CA ILE A 144 0.19 13.50 6.97
C ILE A 144 -0.19 12.48 5.89
N ASN A 145 0.75 12.03 5.07
CA ASN A 145 0.47 11.00 4.06
C ASN A 145 -0.02 9.70 4.70
N SER A 146 0.63 9.23 5.76
CA SER A 146 0.20 8.01 6.48
C SER A 146 -1.17 8.19 7.14
N PHE A 147 -1.46 9.37 7.68
CA PHE A 147 -2.77 9.72 8.20
C PHE A 147 -3.86 9.62 7.12
N ILE A 148 -3.64 10.23 5.95
CA ILE A 148 -4.59 10.20 4.84
C ILE A 148 -4.82 8.76 4.34
N VAL A 149 -3.77 7.96 4.24
CA VAL A 149 -3.86 6.54 3.87
C VAL A 149 -4.75 5.79 4.87
N ALA A 150 -4.54 5.99 6.18
CA ALA A 150 -5.32 5.33 7.23
C ALA A 150 -6.80 5.76 7.21
N VAL A 151 -7.06 7.08 7.10
CA VAL A 151 -8.43 7.62 7.01
C VAL A 151 -9.15 7.08 5.78
N SER A 152 -8.51 7.12 4.62
CA SER A 152 -9.11 6.65 3.37
C SER A 152 -9.43 5.15 3.43
N SER A 153 -8.53 4.33 4.01
CA SER A 153 -8.78 2.90 4.19
C SER A 153 -9.94 2.62 5.15
N ALA A 154 -10.03 3.36 6.25
CA ALA A 154 -11.10 3.19 7.25
C ALA A 154 -12.45 3.71 6.77
N ALA A 155 -12.46 4.80 6.01
CA ALA A 155 -13.69 5.42 5.51
C ALA A 155 -14.33 4.67 4.32
N GLY A 156 -13.54 3.83 3.62
CA GLY A 156 -13.99 3.13 2.41
C GLY A 156 -15.31 2.39 2.58
N PRO A 157 -15.43 1.44 3.52
CA PRO A 157 -16.66 0.69 3.73
C PRO A 157 -17.87 1.58 4.08
N THR A 158 -17.68 2.58 4.93
CA THR A 158 -18.74 3.51 5.34
C THR A 158 -19.23 4.36 4.17
N ILE A 159 -18.32 4.89 3.34
CA ILE A 159 -18.65 5.65 2.14
C ILE A 159 -19.37 4.75 1.12
N ALA A 160 -18.89 3.52 0.94
CA ALA A 160 -19.56 2.55 0.07
C ALA A 160 -21.00 2.29 0.50
N ALA A 161 -21.22 1.97 1.77
CA ALA A 161 -22.54 1.73 2.32
C ALA A 161 -23.46 2.95 2.17
N ALA A 162 -22.97 4.16 2.45
CA ALA A 162 -23.73 5.40 2.30
C ALA A 162 -24.14 5.64 0.84
N ILE A 163 -23.27 5.39 -0.14
CA ILE A 163 -23.61 5.56 -1.55
C ILE A 163 -24.61 4.48 -1.98
N LEU A 164 -24.38 3.22 -1.62
CA LEU A 164 -25.26 2.10 -2.01
C LEU A 164 -26.67 2.20 -1.40
N SER A 165 -26.83 2.90 -0.28
CA SER A 165 -28.15 3.13 0.32
C SER A 165 -29.05 4.07 -0.46
N ILE A 166 -28.49 4.95 -1.33
CA ILE A 166 -29.21 5.99 -2.05
C ILE A 166 -29.01 5.93 -3.58
N ALA A 167 -28.03 5.15 -4.06
CA ALA A 167 -27.65 5.14 -5.46
C ALA A 167 -27.13 3.75 -5.88
N SER A 168 -27.03 3.50 -7.21
CA SER A 168 -26.46 2.27 -7.74
C SER A 168 -24.95 2.20 -7.53
N TRP A 169 -24.39 0.97 -7.59
CA TRP A 169 -22.94 0.74 -7.48
C TRP A 169 -22.10 1.54 -8.50
N LYS A 170 -22.67 1.94 -9.63
CA LYS A 170 -22.02 2.77 -10.66
C LYS A 170 -21.53 4.12 -10.10
N TRP A 171 -22.23 4.67 -9.10
CA TRP A 171 -21.85 5.91 -8.45
C TRP A 171 -20.57 5.80 -7.60
N LEU A 172 -20.20 4.60 -7.15
CA LEU A 172 -18.94 4.35 -6.45
C LEU A 172 -17.72 4.69 -7.31
N PHE A 173 -17.84 4.49 -8.62
CA PHE A 173 -16.81 4.87 -9.58
C PHE A 173 -16.99 6.30 -10.07
N LEU A 174 -18.24 6.74 -10.26
CA LEU A 174 -18.54 8.06 -10.80
C LEU A 174 -18.09 9.19 -9.87
N ILE A 175 -18.07 9.00 -8.55
CA ILE A 175 -17.57 9.97 -7.56
C ILE A 175 -16.10 10.34 -7.79
N ASN A 176 -15.32 9.45 -8.38
CA ASN A 176 -13.92 9.73 -8.73
C ASN A 176 -13.79 10.79 -9.83
N VAL A 177 -14.82 10.98 -10.66
CA VAL A 177 -14.76 11.91 -11.81
C VAL A 177 -14.65 13.36 -11.34
N PRO A 178 -15.58 13.92 -10.54
CA PRO A 178 -15.45 15.30 -10.06
C PRO A 178 -14.19 15.50 -9.20
N LEU A 179 -13.87 14.55 -8.32
CA LEU A 179 -12.67 14.63 -7.47
C LEU A 179 -11.38 14.63 -8.30
N GLY A 180 -11.33 13.78 -9.32
CA GLY A 180 -10.17 13.68 -10.21
C GLY A 180 -9.99 14.92 -11.10
N ILE A 181 -11.09 15.56 -11.55
CA ILE A 181 -11.03 16.84 -12.26
C ILE A 181 -10.42 17.92 -11.35
N ILE A 182 -10.90 18.03 -10.11
CA ILE A 182 -10.36 18.96 -9.12
C ILE A 182 -8.86 18.68 -8.90
N ALA A 183 -8.49 17.41 -8.66
CA ALA A 183 -7.10 17.02 -8.47
C ALA A 183 -6.22 17.34 -9.69
N LEU A 184 -6.74 17.16 -10.91
CA LEU A 184 -6.02 17.47 -12.15
C LEU A 184 -5.77 18.97 -12.31
N LEU A 185 -6.77 19.80 -12.05
CA LEU A 185 -6.65 21.26 -12.08
C LEU A 185 -5.63 21.76 -11.04
N LEU A 186 -5.69 21.25 -9.82
CA LEU A 186 -4.72 21.53 -8.77
C LEU A 186 -3.31 21.05 -9.15
N ALA A 187 -3.19 19.84 -9.76
CA ALA A 187 -1.92 19.29 -10.21
C ALA A 187 -1.27 20.16 -11.31
N MET A 188 -2.06 20.73 -12.20
CA MET A 188 -1.56 21.64 -13.24
C MET A 188 -1.03 22.93 -12.66
N ARG A 189 -1.63 23.44 -11.59
CA ARG A 189 -1.27 24.73 -11.00
C ARG A 189 -0.17 24.64 -9.94
N PHE A 190 -0.23 23.66 -9.04
CA PHE A 190 0.53 23.67 -7.79
C PHE A 190 1.67 22.65 -7.73
N LEU A 191 1.62 21.53 -8.48
CA LEU A 191 2.71 20.56 -8.41
C LEU A 191 4.02 21.15 -8.95
N PRO A 192 5.17 20.84 -8.29
CA PRO A 192 6.47 21.35 -8.71
C PRO A 192 6.76 20.97 -10.16
N PRO A 193 7.41 21.84 -10.92
CA PRO A 193 7.81 21.55 -12.31
C PRO A 193 8.78 20.36 -12.31
N ASN A 194 8.77 19.61 -13.41
CA ASN A 194 9.75 18.55 -13.61
C ASN A 194 11.14 19.16 -13.71
N GLY A 195 12.08 18.66 -12.89
CA GLY A 195 13.48 19.07 -12.97
C GLY A 195 14.10 18.71 -14.32
N SER A 196 15.01 19.55 -14.80
CA SER A 196 15.84 19.22 -15.97
C SER A 196 16.84 18.14 -15.59
N ARG A 197 16.80 16.97 -16.24
CA ARG A 197 17.80 15.90 -16.08
C ARG A 197 18.78 15.94 -17.24
N ALA A 198 20.05 15.91 -16.92
CA ALA A 198 21.15 15.87 -17.90
C ALA A 198 21.21 14.56 -18.69
N SER A 199 20.75 13.45 -18.10
CA SER A 199 20.73 12.12 -18.71
C SER A 199 19.37 11.47 -18.49
N LYS A 200 18.76 10.95 -19.57
CA LYS A 200 17.54 10.14 -19.52
C LYS A 200 17.94 8.67 -19.68
N PRO A 201 17.82 7.84 -18.63
CA PRO A 201 18.01 6.41 -18.79
C PRO A 201 16.99 5.88 -19.80
N ARG A 202 17.35 4.84 -20.56
CA ARG A 202 16.40 4.19 -21.47
C ARG A 202 15.48 3.27 -20.66
N PHE A 203 14.19 3.28 -21.00
CA PHE A 203 13.22 2.37 -20.41
C PHE A 203 13.50 0.93 -20.89
N ASP A 204 13.70 0.04 -19.94
CA ASP A 204 13.98 -1.37 -20.22
C ASP A 204 12.68 -2.18 -20.21
N LEU A 205 12.04 -2.31 -21.39
CA LEU A 205 10.80 -3.06 -21.56
C LEU A 205 10.91 -4.53 -21.12
N PRO A 206 11.99 -5.29 -21.41
CA PRO A 206 12.14 -6.65 -20.91
C PRO A 206 12.10 -6.74 -19.39
N SER A 207 12.74 -5.81 -18.69
CA SER A 207 12.65 -5.74 -17.21
C SER A 207 11.24 -5.44 -16.72
N ALA A 208 10.49 -4.58 -17.41
CA ALA A 208 9.10 -4.29 -17.05
C ALA A 208 8.20 -5.51 -17.22
N VAL A 209 8.39 -6.27 -18.30
CA VAL A 209 7.66 -7.54 -18.54
C VAL A 209 8.02 -8.59 -17.50
N MET A 210 9.31 -8.78 -17.21
CA MET A 210 9.75 -9.73 -16.16
C MET A 210 9.22 -9.35 -14.78
N ASN A 211 9.21 -8.05 -14.45
CA ASN A 211 8.59 -7.53 -13.23
C ASN A 211 7.10 -7.88 -13.17
N ALA A 212 6.38 -7.60 -14.25
CA ALA A 212 4.94 -7.87 -14.33
C ALA A 212 4.63 -9.37 -14.18
N LEU A 213 5.40 -10.24 -14.85
CA LEU A 213 5.25 -11.68 -14.73
C LEU A 213 5.61 -12.18 -13.33
N THR A 214 6.71 -11.71 -12.73
CA THR A 214 7.14 -12.17 -11.40
C THR A 214 6.09 -11.83 -10.33
N PHE A 215 5.68 -10.57 -10.25
CA PHE A 215 4.71 -10.14 -9.23
C PHE A 215 3.27 -10.52 -9.59
N GLY A 216 2.91 -10.54 -10.87
CA GLY A 216 1.61 -11.00 -11.35
C GLY A 216 1.38 -12.47 -11.00
N LEU A 217 2.32 -13.37 -11.37
CA LEU A 217 2.23 -14.79 -11.05
C LEU A 217 2.26 -15.05 -9.54
N LEU A 218 3.02 -14.28 -8.78
CA LEU A 218 3.00 -14.40 -7.32
C LEU A 218 1.59 -14.14 -6.76
N ILE A 219 0.94 -13.06 -7.20
CA ILE A 219 -0.38 -12.69 -6.68
C ILE A 219 -1.46 -13.64 -7.20
N THR A 220 -1.39 -14.07 -8.45
CA THR A 220 -2.35 -15.04 -8.99
C THR A 220 -2.24 -16.38 -8.28
N ALA A 221 -1.03 -16.89 -8.04
CA ALA A 221 -0.80 -18.12 -7.27
C ALA A 221 -1.34 -18.00 -5.83
N LEU A 222 -1.07 -16.87 -5.15
CA LEU A 222 -1.57 -16.61 -3.80
C LEU A 222 -3.10 -16.51 -3.76
N SER A 223 -3.70 -15.82 -4.74
CA SER A 223 -5.16 -15.71 -4.87
C SER A 223 -5.81 -17.04 -5.24
N GLY A 224 -5.16 -17.81 -6.13
CA GLY A 224 -5.61 -19.13 -6.53
C GLY A 224 -5.63 -20.13 -5.38
N PHE A 225 -4.63 -20.04 -4.50
CA PHE A 225 -4.60 -20.86 -3.28
C PHE A 225 -5.79 -20.55 -2.36
N ALA A 226 -6.10 -19.27 -2.16
CA ALA A 226 -7.25 -18.83 -1.37
C ALA A 226 -8.61 -19.23 -2.00
N GLN A 227 -8.68 -19.37 -3.32
CA GLN A 227 -9.88 -19.75 -4.07
C GLN A 227 -9.99 -21.26 -4.33
N GLY A 228 -9.11 -22.07 -3.81
CA GLY A 228 -9.13 -23.52 -3.97
C GLY A 228 -8.78 -24.02 -5.37
N GLN A 229 -7.95 -23.28 -6.11
CA GLN A 229 -7.41 -23.74 -7.40
C GLN A 229 -6.60 -25.01 -7.24
N SER A 230 -6.44 -25.78 -8.33
CA SER A 230 -5.63 -26.99 -8.30
C SER A 230 -4.18 -26.70 -7.90
N LEU A 231 -3.66 -27.50 -6.96
CA LEU A 231 -2.27 -27.38 -6.49
C LEU A 231 -1.25 -27.47 -7.63
N THR A 232 -1.56 -28.21 -8.68
CA THR A 232 -0.70 -28.36 -9.87
C THR A 232 -0.56 -27.02 -10.60
N LEU A 233 -1.66 -26.26 -10.77
CA LEU A 233 -1.63 -24.97 -11.44
C LEU A 233 -0.87 -23.94 -10.58
N ILE A 234 -1.15 -23.89 -9.28
CA ILE A 234 -0.44 -23.03 -8.33
C ILE A 234 1.07 -23.33 -8.32
N ALA A 235 1.44 -24.61 -8.28
CA ALA A 235 2.85 -25.01 -8.33
C ALA A 235 3.51 -24.60 -9.65
N ALA A 236 2.82 -24.74 -10.78
CA ALA A 236 3.32 -24.30 -12.09
C ALA A 236 3.52 -22.77 -12.12
N GLU A 237 2.55 -21.99 -11.63
CA GLU A 237 2.68 -20.52 -11.51
C GLU A 237 3.88 -20.12 -10.64
N LEU A 238 4.06 -20.77 -9.48
CA LEU A 238 5.20 -20.51 -8.59
C LEU A 238 6.55 -20.88 -9.21
N VAL A 239 6.64 -22.01 -9.92
CA VAL A 239 7.87 -22.40 -10.62
C VAL A 239 8.21 -21.38 -11.71
N VAL A 240 7.26 -21.01 -12.54
CA VAL A 240 7.46 -19.97 -13.58
C VAL A 240 7.85 -18.66 -12.95
N MET A 241 7.17 -18.24 -11.87
CA MET A 241 7.49 -17.03 -11.12
C MET A 241 8.94 -17.04 -10.60
N VAL A 242 9.40 -18.14 -10.01
CA VAL A 242 10.78 -18.27 -9.50
C VAL A 242 11.79 -18.18 -10.64
N VAL A 243 11.55 -18.89 -11.74
CA VAL A 243 12.44 -18.87 -12.91
C VAL A 243 12.53 -17.46 -13.49
N VAL A 244 11.39 -16.82 -13.77
CA VAL A 244 11.35 -15.45 -14.31
C VAL A 244 11.97 -14.47 -13.30
N GLY A 245 11.70 -14.63 -12.01
CA GLY A 245 12.26 -13.80 -10.94
C GLY A 245 13.79 -13.88 -10.85
N ILE A 246 14.38 -15.08 -11.02
CA ILE A 246 15.84 -15.23 -11.07
C ILE A 246 16.43 -14.50 -12.28
N PHE A 247 15.84 -14.66 -13.47
CA PHE A 247 16.28 -13.93 -14.66
C PHE A 247 16.10 -12.42 -14.50
N PHE A 248 14.99 -11.99 -13.91
CA PHE A 248 14.74 -10.59 -13.60
C PHE A 248 15.81 -10.00 -12.70
N ILE A 249 16.11 -10.63 -11.55
CA ILE A 249 17.14 -10.16 -10.60
C ILE A 249 18.52 -10.13 -11.28
N ARG A 250 18.90 -11.19 -11.99
CA ARG A 250 20.19 -11.23 -12.72
C ARG A 250 20.31 -10.07 -13.71
N ARG A 251 19.23 -9.78 -14.45
CA ARG A 251 19.20 -8.65 -15.37
C ARG A 251 19.31 -7.31 -14.65
N GLN A 252 18.57 -7.13 -13.52
CA GLN A 252 18.65 -5.90 -12.74
C GLN A 252 20.06 -5.62 -12.20
N LEU A 253 20.79 -6.65 -11.81
CA LEU A 253 22.18 -6.53 -11.33
C LEU A 253 23.16 -6.11 -12.43
N SER A 254 22.86 -6.34 -13.70
CA SER A 254 23.70 -5.96 -14.85
C SER A 254 23.41 -4.57 -15.39
N LEU A 255 22.30 -3.94 -15.00
CA LEU A 255 21.91 -2.63 -15.52
C LEU A 255 22.47 -1.48 -14.66
N PRO A 256 22.95 -0.38 -15.28
CA PRO A 256 23.46 0.77 -14.54
C PRO A 256 22.35 1.53 -13.78
N VAL A 257 21.11 1.50 -14.29
CA VAL A 257 19.93 2.07 -13.64
C VAL A 257 18.80 1.01 -13.71
N PRO A 258 18.73 0.12 -12.72
CA PRO A 258 17.74 -0.97 -12.72
C PRO A 258 16.32 -0.44 -12.46
N LEU A 259 15.30 -1.14 -12.99
CA LEU A 259 13.88 -0.90 -12.74
C LEU A 259 13.53 -1.23 -11.28
N LEU A 260 13.90 -2.41 -10.83
CA LEU A 260 13.91 -2.78 -9.42
C LEU A 260 15.22 -2.25 -8.83
N PRO A 261 15.19 -1.27 -7.93
CA PRO A 261 16.40 -0.58 -7.48
C PRO A 261 17.23 -1.44 -6.51
N VAL A 262 17.72 -2.58 -6.99
CA VAL A 262 18.60 -3.49 -6.23
C VAL A 262 19.90 -2.84 -5.79
N ASP A 263 20.34 -1.79 -6.50
CA ASP A 263 21.45 -0.95 -6.13
C ASP A 263 21.19 -0.21 -4.80
N LEU A 264 19.98 0.26 -4.57
CA LEU A 264 19.59 0.89 -3.30
C LEU A 264 19.55 -0.11 -2.13
N LEU A 265 19.32 -1.39 -2.40
CA LEU A 265 19.38 -2.43 -1.37
C LEU A 265 20.81 -2.67 -0.82
N ARG A 266 21.84 -2.17 -1.51
CA ARG A 266 23.22 -2.16 -0.99
C ARG A 266 23.41 -1.13 0.12
N ILE A 267 22.51 -0.17 0.25
CA ILE A 267 22.50 0.80 1.36
C ILE A 267 21.86 0.12 2.57
N PRO A 268 22.61 -0.17 3.66
CA PRO A 268 22.10 -0.95 4.79
C PRO A 268 20.83 -0.36 5.41
N LEU A 269 20.79 0.98 5.54
CA LEU A 269 19.65 1.69 6.11
C LEU A 269 18.39 1.55 5.24
N PHE A 270 18.54 1.57 3.91
CA PHE A 270 17.44 1.35 2.96
C PHE A 270 16.94 -0.09 3.01
N SER A 271 17.85 -1.05 2.92
CA SER A 271 17.52 -2.48 2.89
C SER A 271 16.85 -2.95 4.18
N LEU A 272 17.37 -2.55 5.36
CA LEU A 272 16.73 -2.82 6.65
C LEU A 272 15.33 -2.21 6.73
N SER A 273 15.11 -1.02 6.18
CA SER A 273 13.81 -0.36 6.18
C SER A 273 12.81 -1.04 5.26
N ILE A 274 13.24 -1.54 4.09
CA ILE A 274 12.40 -2.33 3.19
C ILE A 274 12.03 -3.68 3.82
N CYS A 275 12.98 -4.39 4.42
CA CYS A 275 12.73 -5.64 5.13
C CYS A 275 11.72 -5.43 6.27
N THR A 276 11.92 -4.38 7.07
CA THR A 276 10.97 -4.01 8.14
C THR A 276 9.57 -3.72 7.57
N SER A 277 9.47 -3.06 6.40
CA SER A 277 8.18 -2.83 5.73
C SER A 277 7.49 -4.13 5.36
N VAL A 278 8.19 -5.05 4.68
CA VAL A 278 7.60 -6.33 4.26
C VAL A 278 7.07 -7.10 5.48
N CYS A 279 7.87 -7.25 6.53
CA CYS A 279 7.47 -7.97 7.74
C CYS A 279 6.28 -7.31 8.46
N SER A 280 6.29 -5.98 8.60
CA SER A 280 5.22 -5.26 9.31
C SER A 280 3.90 -5.26 8.56
N PHE A 281 3.91 -5.09 7.22
CA PHE A 281 2.69 -5.18 6.41
C PHE A 281 2.18 -6.62 6.32
N CYS A 282 3.07 -7.62 6.33
CA CYS A 282 2.68 -9.02 6.44
C CYS A 282 1.98 -9.30 7.79
N ALA A 283 2.57 -8.86 8.90
CA ALA A 283 1.99 -8.99 10.23
C ALA A 283 0.62 -8.29 10.35
N GLN A 284 0.52 -7.07 9.80
CA GLN A 284 -0.75 -6.34 9.75
C GLN A 284 -1.82 -7.13 8.99
N MET A 285 -1.48 -7.68 7.82
CA MET A 285 -2.46 -8.39 6.99
C MET A 285 -2.84 -9.74 7.59
N LEU A 286 -1.89 -10.45 8.21
CA LEU A 286 -2.19 -11.65 8.99
C LEU A 286 -3.29 -11.39 10.04
N ALA A 287 -3.19 -10.30 10.78
CA ALA A 287 -4.19 -9.94 11.78
C ALA A 287 -5.51 -9.48 11.14
N MET A 288 -5.46 -8.56 10.16
CA MET A 288 -6.65 -7.95 9.56
C MET A 288 -7.51 -8.94 8.78
N VAL A 289 -6.92 -10.01 8.24
CA VAL A 289 -7.66 -11.05 7.52
C VAL A 289 -8.13 -12.15 8.47
N SER A 290 -7.33 -12.53 9.47
CA SER A 290 -7.71 -13.63 10.37
C SER A 290 -8.72 -13.23 11.45
N LEU A 291 -8.67 -11.98 11.96
CA LEU A 291 -9.58 -11.53 13.03
C LEU A 291 -11.06 -11.57 12.66
N PRO A 292 -11.52 -11.14 11.46
CA PRO A 292 -12.92 -11.28 11.07
C PRO A 292 -13.42 -12.73 11.16
N PHE A 293 -12.61 -13.70 10.71
CA PHE A 293 -12.97 -15.13 10.84
C PHE A 293 -13.14 -15.53 12.30
N TYR A 294 -12.19 -15.16 13.16
CA TYR A 294 -12.29 -15.44 14.58
C TYR A 294 -13.54 -14.84 15.22
N LEU A 295 -13.82 -13.56 14.96
CA LEU A 295 -14.94 -12.85 15.54
C LEU A 295 -16.29 -13.41 15.07
N GLN A 296 -16.41 -13.76 13.78
CA GLN A 296 -17.67 -14.25 13.21
C GLN A 296 -17.87 -15.74 13.41
N THR A 297 -16.86 -16.59 13.14
CA THR A 297 -17.03 -18.05 13.16
C THR A 297 -16.84 -18.64 14.55
N VAL A 298 -15.89 -18.13 15.36
CA VAL A 298 -15.59 -18.68 16.69
C VAL A 298 -16.39 -17.97 17.78
N LEU A 299 -16.47 -16.63 17.74
CA LEU A 299 -17.19 -15.86 18.74
C LEU A 299 -18.65 -15.56 18.38
N GLY A 300 -19.10 -15.92 17.16
CA GLY A 300 -20.48 -15.73 16.71
C GLY A 300 -20.94 -14.26 16.61
N ARG A 301 -19.97 -13.32 16.45
CA ARG A 301 -20.27 -11.89 16.32
C ARG A 301 -20.86 -11.59 14.94
N SER A 302 -21.77 -10.65 14.89
CA SER A 302 -22.32 -10.15 13.63
C SER A 302 -21.25 -9.43 12.78
N GLU A 303 -21.52 -9.27 11.47
CA GLU A 303 -20.63 -8.53 10.58
C GLU A 303 -20.42 -7.07 11.03
N VAL A 304 -21.50 -6.44 11.54
CA VAL A 304 -21.46 -5.05 12.03
C VAL A 304 -20.60 -4.94 13.28
N GLU A 305 -20.80 -5.83 14.26
CA GLU A 305 -19.95 -5.87 15.48
C GLU A 305 -18.50 -6.13 15.14
N THR A 306 -18.23 -7.06 14.23
CA THR A 306 -16.88 -7.33 13.72
C THR A 306 -16.24 -6.09 13.15
N GLY A 307 -16.94 -5.36 12.28
CA GLY A 307 -16.47 -4.11 11.71
C GLY A 307 -16.15 -3.04 12.76
N LEU A 308 -17.02 -2.89 13.76
CA LEU A 308 -16.83 -1.96 14.88
C LEU A 308 -15.61 -2.33 15.73
N LEU A 309 -15.41 -3.62 16.02
CA LEU A 309 -14.28 -4.13 16.80
C LEU A 309 -12.94 -4.01 16.07
N LEU A 310 -12.94 -3.98 14.74
CA LEU A 310 -11.73 -3.76 13.93
C LEU A 310 -11.38 -2.26 13.74
N THR A 311 -12.35 -1.36 13.87
CA THR A 311 -12.21 0.08 13.66
C THR A 311 -11.16 0.76 14.58
N PRO A 312 -10.93 0.35 15.84
CA PRO A 312 -9.93 0.95 16.72
C PRO A 312 -8.50 0.95 16.16
N TRP A 313 -8.13 -0.05 15.35
CA TRP A 313 -6.79 -0.09 14.71
C TRP A 313 -6.55 1.08 13.76
N PRO A 314 -7.32 1.28 12.69
CA PRO A 314 -7.11 2.43 11.80
C PRO A 314 -7.26 3.78 12.50
N LEU A 315 -8.16 3.90 13.50
CA LEU A 315 -8.30 5.13 14.27
C LEU A 315 -7.04 5.45 15.09
N ALA A 316 -6.47 4.46 15.77
CA ALA A 316 -5.22 4.64 16.50
C ALA A 316 -4.05 4.98 15.56
N THR A 317 -3.97 4.33 14.38
CA THR A 317 -2.99 4.65 13.34
C THR A 317 -3.15 6.09 12.86
N MET A 318 -4.37 6.54 12.67
CA MET A 318 -4.72 7.90 12.24
C MET A 318 -4.18 8.97 13.20
N VAL A 319 -4.24 8.72 14.50
CA VAL A 319 -3.73 9.62 15.54
C VAL A 319 -2.20 9.54 15.64
N MET A 320 -1.65 8.33 15.64
CA MET A 320 -0.23 8.13 15.89
C MET A 320 0.68 8.44 14.71
N ALA A 321 0.21 8.33 13.46
CA ALA A 321 1.04 8.57 12.28
C ALA A 321 1.52 10.03 12.14
N PRO A 322 0.69 11.08 12.34
CA PRO A 322 1.16 12.47 12.39
C PRO A 322 2.10 12.74 13.57
N LEU A 323 1.80 12.17 14.74
CA LEU A 323 2.64 12.31 15.93
C LEU A 323 4.02 11.72 15.67
N ALA A 324 4.10 10.53 15.07
CA ALA A 324 5.36 9.91 14.68
C ALA A 324 6.13 10.77 13.66
N GLY A 325 5.41 11.38 12.71
CA GLY A 325 5.97 12.32 11.73
C GLY A 325 6.58 13.58 12.35
N TYR A 326 6.04 14.03 13.50
CA TYR A 326 6.63 15.11 14.30
C TYR A 326 7.82 14.64 15.15
N LEU A 327 7.69 13.46 15.77
CA LEU A 327 8.71 12.91 16.65
C LEU A 327 10.02 12.57 15.92
N ILE A 328 9.97 12.19 14.64
CA ILE A 328 11.16 11.88 13.84
C ILE A 328 12.14 13.05 13.70
N GLU A 329 11.65 14.28 13.88
CA GLU A 329 12.51 15.48 13.87
C GLU A 329 13.43 15.53 15.12
N ARG A 330 13.07 14.82 16.20
CA ARG A 330 13.75 14.84 17.50
C ARG A 330 14.33 13.48 17.90
N VAL A 331 13.70 12.39 17.48
CA VAL A 331 14.05 11.02 17.89
C VAL A 331 14.52 10.23 16.68
N HIS A 332 15.44 9.28 16.90
CA HIS A 332 15.98 8.45 15.82
C HIS A 332 14.87 7.55 15.21
N ALA A 333 14.75 7.56 13.88
CA ALA A 333 13.69 6.82 13.16
C ALA A 333 13.70 5.31 13.47
N GLY A 334 14.89 4.71 13.62
CA GLY A 334 15.05 3.30 13.99
C GLY A 334 14.49 2.98 15.37
N LEU A 335 14.65 3.88 16.35
CA LEU A 335 14.10 3.72 17.69
C LEU A 335 12.57 3.85 17.69
N LEU A 336 12.02 4.88 17.05
CA LEU A 336 10.58 5.04 16.91
C LEU A 336 9.93 3.84 16.22
N GLY A 337 10.56 3.37 15.13
CA GLY A 337 10.08 2.19 14.41
C GLY A 337 10.14 0.91 15.25
N ALA A 338 11.23 0.68 15.99
CA ALA A 338 11.36 -0.48 16.87
C ALA A 338 10.31 -0.44 18.00
N LEU A 339 10.18 0.70 18.69
CA LEU A 339 9.19 0.88 19.74
C LEU A 339 7.75 0.66 19.22
N GLY A 340 7.42 1.26 18.07
CA GLY A 340 6.11 1.09 17.44
C GLY A 340 5.80 -0.38 17.14
N LEU A 341 6.74 -1.11 16.58
CA LEU A 341 6.56 -2.52 16.24
C LEU A 341 6.52 -3.43 17.48
N PHE A 342 7.23 -3.10 18.55
CA PHE A 342 7.08 -3.80 19.84
C PHE A 342 5.69 -3.56 20.45
N ILE A 343 5.16 -2.33 20.39
CA ILE A 343 3.79 -2.03 20.84
C ILE A 343 2.78 -2.82 20.00
N MET A 344 2.96 -2.87 18.67
CA MET A 344 2.12 -3.67 17.78
C MET A 344 2.20 -5.17 18.12
N ALA A 345 3.40 -5.70 18.35
CA ALA A 345 3.60 -7.09 18.76
C ALA A 345 2.91 -7.42 20.09
N ALA A 346 2.99 -6.52 21.07
CA ALA A 346 2.31 -6.67 22.36
C ALA A 346 0.78 -6.70 22.18
N GLY A 347 0.23 -5.82 21.32
CA GLY A 347 -1.20 -5.84 20.99
C GLY A 347 -1.62 -7.14 20.30
N LEU A 348 -0.84 -7.61 19.32
CA LEU A 348 -1.09 -8.87 18.61
C LEU A 348 -1.00 -10.07 19.58
N PHE A 349 -0.01 -10.10 20.44
CA PHE A 349 0.14 -11.15 21.44
C PHE A 349 -1.01 -11.15 22.45
N SER A 350 -1.52 -9.98 22.82
CA SER A 350 -2.71 -9.87 23.68
C SER A 350 -3.97 -10.44 23.01
N LEU A 351 -4.09 -10.29 21.67
CA LEU A 351 -5.19 -10.93 20.90
C LEU A 351 -5.04 -12.45 20.84
N VAL A 352 -3.83 -12.99 20.90
CA VAL A 352 -3.59 -14.45 21.00
C VAL A 352 -4.06 -14.99 22.34
N LEU A 353 -3.95 -14.21 23.42
CA LEU A 353 -4.31 -14.60 24.79
C LEU A 353 -5.77 -14.31 25.16
N LEU A 354 -6.63 -14.04 24.19
CA LEU A 354 -8.05 -13.80 24.46
C LEU A 354 -8.70 -15.00 25.14
N PRO A 355 -9.55 -14.80 26.18
CA PRO A 355 -10.35 -15.87 26.77
C PRO A 355 -11.39 -16.39 25.77
N ALA A 356 -11.97 -17.57 26.06
CA ALA A 356 -12.97 -18.19 25.18
C ALA A 356 -14.23 -17.32 24.95
N SER A 357 -14.56 -16.44 25.89
CA SER A 357 -15.69 -15.49 25.79
C SER A 357 -15.20 -14.09 26.17
N PRO A 358 -14.48 -13.39 25.28
CA PRO A 358 -13.93 -12.07 25.58
C PRO A 358 -15.02 -11.00 25.60
N ALA A 359 -14.95 -10.09 26.57
CA ALA A 359 -15.69 -8.85 26.50
C ALA A 359 -15.10 -7.94 25.38
N ASP A 360 -15.91 -7.06 24.81
CA ASP A 360 -15.47 -6.20 23.70
C ASP A 360 -14.22 -5.37 24.04
N ILE A 361 -14.10 -4.92 25.28
CA ILE A 361 -12.93 -4.20 25.75
C ILE A 361 -11.64 -5.00 25.60
N ASN A 362 -11.70 -6.35 25.79
CA ASN A 362 -10.54 -7.23 25.67
C ASN A 362 -10.03 -7.32 24.23
N ILE A 363 -10.84 -6.93 23.24
CA ILE A 363 -10.49 -6.85 21.82
C ILE A 363 -10.07 -5.41 21.47
N ILE A 364 -10.81 -4.41 21.94
CA ILE A 364 -10.64 -3.00 21.58
C ILE A 364 -9.25 -2.47 21.98
N TRP A 365 -8.81 -2.68 23.24
CA TRP A 365 -7.52 -2.11 23.67
C TRP A 365 -6.30 -2.73 22.97
N PRO A 366 -6.23 -4.05 22.67
CA PRO A 366 -5.15 -4.58 21.86
C PRO A 366 -5.17 -4.05 20.42
N MET A 367 -6.37 -3.85 19.83
CA MET A 367 -6.51 -3.23 18.52
C MET A 367 -5.99 -1.79 18.50
N ILE A 368 -6.23 -1.02 19.57
CA ILE A 368 -5.65 0.32 19.74
C ILE A 368 -4.13 0.23 19.81
N LEU A 369 -3.56 -0.71 20.57
CA LEU A 369 -2.11 -0.89 20.63
C LEU A 369 -1.51 -1.26 19.27
N CYS A 370 -2.15 -2.19 18.55
CA CYS A 370 -1.71 -2.57 17.22
C CYS A 370 -1.69 -1.37 16.27
N GLY A 371 -2.76 -0.58 16.26
CA GLY A 371 -2.86 0.60 15.41
C GLY A 371 -1.89 1.71 15.80
N ALA A 372 -1.75 2.00 17.09
CA ALA A 372 -0.81 2.98 17.61
C ALA A 372 0.63 2.59 17.27
N GLY A 373 0.98 1.32 17.51
CA GLY A 373 2.29 0.78 17.19
C GLY A 373 2.61 0.86 15.69
N PHE A 374 1.66 0.46 14.84
CA PHE A 374 1.81 0.55 13.39
C PHE A 374 1.97 1.99 12.90
N GLY A 375 1.16 2.94 13.40
CA GLY A 375 1.27 4.36 13.07
C GLY A 375 2.61 4.96 13.48
N LEU A 376 3.10 4.60 14.68
CA LEU A 376 4.39 5.05 15.20
C LEU A 376 5.57 4.51 14.37
N PHE A 377 5.44 3.33 13.75
CA PHE A 377 6.43 2.73 12.86
C PHE A 377 6.39 3.29 11.44
N GLN A 378 5.19 3.37 10.82
CA GLN A 378 5.04 3.57 9.40
C GLN A 378 5.64 4.88 8.90
N SER A 379 5.37 6.00 9.58
CA SER A 379 5.82 7.32 9.18
C SER A 379 7.36 7.46 9.22
N PRO A 380 8.06 7.12 10.33
CA PRO A 380 9.52 7.11 10.39
C PRO A 380 10.17 6.17 9.37
N ASN A 381 9.57 5.02 9.12
CA ASN A 381 10.11 4.06 8.17
C ASN A 381 10.04 4.58 6.73
N ASN A 382 8.89 5.13 6.33
CA ASN A 382 8.71 5.75 5.02
C ASN A 382 9.70 6.92 4.82
N HIS A 383 9.85 7.77 5.85
CA HIS A 383 10.84 8.84 5.84
C HIS A 383 12.26 8.30 5.61
N THR A 384 12.66 7.27 6.35
CA THR A 384 13.99 6.67 6.23
C THR A 384 14.24 6.10 4.83
N ILE A 385 13.28 5.35 4.26
CA ILE A 385 13.40 4.81 2.90
C ILE A 385 13.67 5.93 1.89
N ILE A 386 12.88 6.99 1.95
CA ILE A 386 12.98 8.09 0.99
C ILE A 386 14.25 8.92 1.17
N THR A 387 14.68 9.15 2.41
CA THR A 387 15.87 9.99 2.69
C THR A 387 17.19 9.25 2.53
N SER A 388 17.21 7.94 2.67
CA SER A 388 18.43 7.13 2.45
C SER A 388 18.77 6.93 0.97
N ALA A 389 17.81 7.18 0.07
CA ALA A 389 18.07 7.16 -1.37
C ALA A 389 18.54 8.53 -1.89
N PRO A 390 19.41 8.57 -2.93
CA PRO A 390 19.75 9.80 -3.64
C PRO A 390 18.50 10.52 -4.17
N ARG A 391 18.53 11.86 -4.24
CA ARG A 391 17.37 12.65 -4.70
C ARG A 391 16.93 12.29 -6.11
N GLU A 392 17.87 11.95 -6.98
CA GLU A 392 17.66 11.53 -8.36
C GLU A 392 16.94 10.17 -8.47
N ARG A 393 17.00 9.35 -7.41
CA ARG A 393 16.41 8.01 -7.31
C ARG A 393 15.18 7.97 -6.38
N SER A 394 14.59 9.14 -6.09
CA SER A 394 13.40 9.23 -5.18
C SER A 394 12.19 8.48 -5.72
N GLY A 395 12.01 8.40 -7.04
CA GLY A 395 10.99 7.57 -7.66
C GLY A 395 11.24 6.09 -7.39
N GLY A 396 12.47 5.58 -7.65
CA GLY A 396 12.83 4.20 -7.36
C GLY A 396 12.60 3.84 -5.89
N ALA A 397 12.95 4.73 -4.95
CA ALA A 397 12.69 4.54 -3.53
C ALA A 397 11.18 4.50 -3.19
N SER A 398 10.38 5.38 -3.81
CA SER A 398 8.92 5.42 -3.67
C SER A 398 8.27 4.14 -4.21
N GLY A 399 8.69 3.69 -5.39
CA GLY A 399 8.22 2.45 -6.00
C GLY A 399 8.56 1.23 -5.15
N MET A 400 9.80 1.16 -4.62
CA MET A 400 10.23 0.07 -3.74
C MET A 400 9.44 0.04 -2.43
N LEU A 401 9.14 1.21 -1.86
CA LEU A 401 8.26 1.32 -0.68
C LEU A 401 6.87 0.75 -0.96
N GLY A 402 6.26 1.12 -2.09
CA GLY A 402 4.96 0.59 -2.51
C GLY A 402 5.00 -0.92 -2.77
N THR A 403 6.05 -1.42 -3.43
CA THR A 403 6.26 -2.85 -3.70
C THR A 403 6.43 -3.63 -2.40
N ALA A 404 7.23 -3.15 -1.46
CA ALA A 404 7.43 -3.79 -0.14
C ALA A 404 6.11 -3.89 0.64
N ARG A 405 5.29 -2.84 0.60
CA ARG A 405 3.95 -2.85 1.20
C ARG A 405 3.07 -3.92 0.59
N LEU A 406 2.93 -3.93 -0.74
CA LEU A 406 2.06 -4.87 -1.45
C LEU A 406 2.55 -6.31 -1.31
N LEU A 407 3.87 -6.54 -1.36
CA LEU A 407 4.47 -7.85 -1.13
C LEU A 407 4.15 -8.36 0.28
N GLY A 408 4.32 -7.52 1.31
CA GLY A 408 3.96 -7.86 2.68
C GLY A 408 2.47 -8.20 2.82
N GLN A 409 1.59 -7.35 2.28
CA GLN A 409 0.15 -7.55 2.34
C GLN A 409 -0.29 -8.84 1.63
N SER A 410 0.18 -9.10 0.42
CA SER A 410 -0.15 -10.31 -0.34
C SER A 410 0.37 -11.58 0.33
N SER A 411 1.61 -11.54 0.85
CA SER A 411 2.18 -12.67 1.60
C SER A 411 1.42 -12.94 2.88
N GLY A 412 1.01 -11.89 3.61
CA GLY A 412 0.21 -12.03 4.83
C GLY A 412 -1.15 -12.68 4.57
N ALA A 413 -1.87 -12.23 3.53
CA ALA A 413 -3.15 -12.80 3.14
C ALA A 413 -3.03 -14.28 2.76
N ALA A 414 -1.99 -14.65 2.00
CA ALA A 414 -1.73 -16.03 1.63
C ALA A 414 -1.40 -16.93 2.83
N LEU A 415 -0.61 -16.41 3.77
CA LEU A 415 -0.28 -17.14 5.00
C LEU A 415 -1.52 -17.39 5.84
N VAL A 416 -2.47 -16.46 5.92
CA VAL A 416 -3.76 -16.70 6.60
C VAL A 416 -4.52 -17.85 5.93
N ALA A 417 -4.66 -17.82 4.60
CA ALA A 417 -5.36 -18.87 3.87
C ALA A 417 -4.72 -20.24 4.13
N LEU A 418 -3.38 -20.31 4.13
CA LEU A 418 -2.63 -21.53 4.44
C LEU A 418 -2.91 -22.01 5.88
N MET A 419 -2.86 -21.10 6.86
CA MET A 419 -3.05 -21.43 8.27
C MET A 419 -4.48 -21.87 8.57
N LEU A 420 -5.49 -21.22 7.99
CA LEU A 420 -6.89 -21.63 8.12
C LEU A 420 -7.12 -23.00 7.48
N ASN A 421 -6.52 -23.27 6.32
CA ASN A 421 -6.65 -24.57 5.65
C ASN A 421 -5.98 -25.72 6.43
N GLN A 422 -4.79 -25.48 7.00
CA GLN A 422 -4.03 -26.52 7.70
C GLN A 422 -4.48 -26.75 9.15
N PHE A 423 -4.90 -25.71 9.86
CA PHE A 423 -5.19 -25.77 11.30
C PHE A 423 -6.68 -25.59 11.63
N GLY A 424 -7.56 -25.41 10.62
CA GLY A 424 -8.99 -25.27 10.81
C GLY A 424 -9.34 -24.16 11.81
N ASP A 425 -10.10 -24.47 12.86
CA ASP A 425 -10.54 -23.51 13.89
C ASP A 425 -9.37 -22.83 14.63
N ASN A 426 -8.23 -23.51 14.76
CA ASN A 426 -7.01 -22.93 15.35
C ASN A 426 -6.22 -22.05 14.38
N GLY A 427 -6.58 -22.02 13.10
CA GLY A 427 -5.83 -21.28 12.06
C GLY A 427 -5.74 -19.78 12.33
N THR A 428 -6.77 -19.18 12.92
CA THR A 428 -6.75 -17.77 13.32
C THR A 428 -5.75 -17.52 14.45
N HIS A 429 -5.73 -18.38 15.46
CA HIS A 429 -4.81 -18.27 16.59
C HIS A 429 -3.36 -18.40 16.13
N VAL A 430 -3.07 -19.35 15.24
CA VAL A 430 -1.75 -19.53 14.62
C VAL A 430 -1.38 -18.32 13.77
N SER A 431 -2.32 -17.74 13.04
CA SER A 431 -2.11 -16.53 12.22
C SER A 431 -1.74 -15.31 13.08
N LEU A 432 -2.45 -15.11 14.20
CA LEU A 432 -2.15 -14.01 15.13
C LEU A 432 -0.80 -14.20 15.83
N MET A 433 -0.43 -15.44 16.18
CA MET A 433 0.89 -15.74 16.74
C MET A 433 1.99 -15.48 15.73
N ALA A 434 1.82 -15.89 14.48
CA ALA A 434 2.77 -15.60 13.40
C ALA A 434 2.89 -14.09 13.15
N ALA A 435 1.78 -13.35 13.20
CA ALA A 435 1.77 -11.89 13.10
C ALA A 435 2.58 -11.25 14.24
N ALA A 436 2.41 -11.70 15.48
CA ALA A 436 3.16 -11.20 16.63
C ALA A 436 4.65 -11.47 16.48
N ILE A 437 5.04 -12.68 16.06
CA ILE A 437 6.45 -13.04 15.82
C ILE A 437 7.05 -12.18 14.71
N LEU A 438 6.37 -11.99 13.60
CA LEU A 438 6.83 -11.14 12.51
C LEU A 438 6.97 -9.67 12.93
N ALA A 439 6.07 -9.17 13.78
CA ALA A 439 6.17 -7.83 14.34
C ALA A 439 7.41 -7.68 15.25
N VAL A 440 7.74 -8.69 16.06
CA VAL A 440 8.98 -8.73 16.87
C VAL A 440 10.20 -8.75 15.96
N ILE A 441 10.23 -9.60 14.94
CA ILE A 441 11.34 -9.65 13.97
C ILE A 441 11.50 -8.28 13.31
N ALA A 442 10.42 -7.66 12.86
CA ALA A 442 10.44 -6.33 12.28
C ALA A 442 10.96 -5.27 13.26
N ALA A 443 10.60 -5.37 14.55
CA ALA A 443 11.09 -4.48 15.60
C ALA A 443 12.62 -4.63 15.81
N CYS A 444 13.12 -5.85 15.86
CA CYS A 444 14.56 -6.13 15.95
C CYS A 444 15.32 -5.58 14.75
N VAL A 445 14.81 -5.83 13.52
CA VAL A 445 15.41 -5.29 12.28
C VAL A 445 15.38 -3.76 12.29
N SER A 446 14.29 -3.14 12.77
CA SER A 446 14.22 -1.69 12.94
C SER A 446 15.25 -1.17 13.93
N GLY A 447 15.49 -1.91 15.03
CA GLY A 447 16.52 -1.60 16.04
C GLY A 447 17.93 -1.59 15.46
N LEU A 448 18.27 -2.52 14.56
CA LEU A 448 19.58 -2.55 13.88
C LEU A 448 19.89 -1.27 13.09
N ARG A 449 18.87 -0.49 12.70
CA ARG A 449 19.08 0.81 12.03
C ARG A 449 19.72 1.86 12.94
N ILE A 450 19.64 1.70 14.27
CA ILE A 450 20.23 2.63 15.24
C ILE A 450 21.76 2.61 15.16
N THR A 451 22.34 1.44 14.86
CA THR A 451 23.79 1.26 14.76
C THR A 451 24.37 1.76 13.43
N GLN A 452 23.53 2.09 12.46
CA GLN A 452 23.99 2.57 11.16
C GLN A 452 24.29 4.07 11.21
N PRO A 453 25.41 4.54 10.62
CA PRO A 453 25.72 5.95 10.57
C PRO A 453 24.60 6.72 9.86
N ARG A 454 24.17 7.85 10.45
CA ARG A 454 23.25 8.76 9.77
C ARG A 454 23.89 9.16 8.44
N SER A 455 23.25 8.86 7.30
CA SER A 455 23.70 9.41 6.03
C SER A 455 23.68 10.93 6.16
N ARG A 456 24.85 11.55 6.13
CA ARG A 456 24.95 13.02 6.01
C ARG A 456 24.35 13.36 4.65
N ALA A 457 23.10 13.85 4.65
CA ALA A 457 22.40 14.36 3.48
C ALA A 457 22.97 15.71 3.06
#